data_ed106ea9d7fc4748ec3bc1ae6996f1a9
#
_entry.id   ed106ea9d7fc4748ec3bc1ae6996f1a9
#
_cell.length_a   1.000
_cell.length_b   1.000
_cell.length_c   1.000
_cell.angle_alpha   90.00
_cell.angle_beta   90.00
_cell.angle_gamma   90.00
#
_symmetry.space_group_name_H-M   'P 1'
#
loop_
_entity.id
_entity.type
_entity.pdbx_description
1 polymer ?
#
loop_
_entity_poly.entity_id
_entity_poly.type
_entity_poly.pdbx_seq_one_letter_code
_entity_poly.pdbx_strand_id
1 'polypeptide(L)'
;MKKFISLLSGGLDSPIAAYLMIKKGFTPIFLSFLTSDDLKHSMRLKVLKIIELLKKFTEEKIKIYLINHNSNLNLFKKICERKLTCILCKRLMIRIAKHIGIREDTNLIVTGDILGEQASQTLDNLYTYNDLIENFIVLRPLIGWN
;
A
#
# COMPACT_ATOMS: atom_id res chain seq x y z
N MET A 1 3.60 12.04 -18.01
CA MET A 1 3.15 10.71 -17.55
C MET A 1 2.85 10.77 -16.07
N LYS A 2 1.67 10.34 -15.69
CA LYS A 2 1.23 10.40 -14.30
C LYS A 2 1.50 9.06 -13.60
N LYS A 3 2.30 9.10 -12.56
CA LYS A 3 2.67 7.92 -11.76
C LYS A 3 1.92 7.94 -10.42
N PHE A 4 1.76 6.77 -9.83
CA PHE A 4 1.24 6.65 -8.47
C PHE A 4 1.96 5.54 -7.73
N ILE A 5 2.09 5.72 -6.41
CA ILE A 5 2.57 4.66 -5.53
C ILE A 5 1.40 3.76 -5.18
N SER A 6 1.44 2.51 -5.61
CA SER A 6 0.42 1.51 -5.30
C SER A 6 0.84 0.71 -4.07
N LEU A 7 0.15 0.93 -2.95
CA LEU A 7 0.34 0.09 -1.77
C LEU A 7 -0.35 -1.25 -2.03
N LEU A 8 0.45 -2.25 -2.34
CA LEU A 8 -0.06 -3.56 -2.75
C LEU A 8 0.10 -4.56 -1.61
N SER A 9 -1.00 -5.15 -1.18
CA SER A 9 -1.04 -6.23 -0.21
C SER A 9 -1.25 -7.58 -0.89
N GLY A 10 -1.16 -8.65 -0.14
CA GLY A 10 -1.51 -9.98 -0.63
C GLY A 10 -3.02 -10.24 -0.77
N GLY A 11 -3.87 -9.29 -0.37
CA GLY A 11 -5.32 -9.39 -0.49
C GLY A 11 -5.84 -9.04 -1.88
N LEU A 12 -7.15 -9.03 -2.03
CA LEU A 12 -7.82 -8.80 -3.32
C LEU A 12 -8.05 -7.31 -3.62
N ASP A 13 -8.17 -6.48 -2.59
CA ASP A 13 -8.65 -5.10 -2.75
C ASP A 13 -7.59 -4.18 -3.34
N SER A 14 -6.35 -4.26 -2.84
CA SER A 14 -5.28 -3.40 -3.33
C SER A 14 -4.96 -3.61 -4.82
N PRO A 15 -4.97 -4.86 -5.36
CA PRO A 15 -4.82 -5.05 -6.79
C PRO A 15 -5.95 -4.43 -7.62
N ILE A 16 -7.18 -4.49 -7.13
CA ILE A 16 -8.33 -3.89 -7.82
C ILE A 16 -8.20 -2.37 -7.84
N ALA A 17 -7.82 -1.77 -6.71
CA ALA A 17 -7.58 -0.33 -6.64
C ALA A 17 -6.49 0.10 -7.64
N ALA A 18 -5.40 -0.64 -7.72
CA ALA A 18 -4.32 -0.37 -8.68
C ALA A 18 -4.83 -0.51 -10.13
N TYR A 19 -5.59 -1.54 -10.42
CA TYR A 19 -6.17 -1.75 -11.75
C TYR A 19 -7.04 -0.57 -12.19
N LEU A 20 -7.90 -0.07 -11.30
CA LEU A 20 -8.76 1.08 -11.61
C LEU A 20 -7.93 2.32 -11.97
N MET A 21 -6.80 2.54 -11.33
CA MET A 21 -5.92 3.65 -11.64
C MET A 21 -5.18 3.45 -12.97
N ILE A 22 -4.73 2.23 -13.24
CA ILE A 22 -4.10 1.88 -14.52
C ILE A 22 -5.07 2.11 -15.68
N LYS A 23 -6.33 1.74 -15.51
CA LYS A 23 -7.37 1.95 -16.52
C LYS A 23 -7.63 3.44 -16.81
N LYS A 24 -7.31 4.31 -15.87
CA LYS A 24 -7.39 5.76 -16.06
C LYS A 24 -6.13 6.37 -16.70
N GLY A 25 -5.16 5.53 -17.06
CA GLY A 25 -3.94 5.97 -17.72
C GLY A 25 -2.78 6.32 -16.79
N PHE A 26 -2.88 6.00 -15.50
CA PHE A 26 -1.80 6.23 -14.54
C PHE A 26 -0.84 5.04 -14.52
N THR A 27 0.45 5.32 -14.32
CA THR A 27 1.51 4.30 -14.28
C THR A 27 1.84 3.92 -12.85
N PRO A 28 1.71 2.63 -12.47
CA PRO A 28 1.96 2.22 -11.10
C PRO A 28 3.44 2.11 -10.78
N ILE A 29 3.77 2.44 -9.53
CA ILE A 29 5.00 2.05 -8.84
C ILE A 29 4.53 1.20 -7.68
N PHE A 30 4.77 -0.10 -7.73
CA PHE A 30 4.27 -1.02 -6.72
C PHE A 30 5.15 -1.00 -5.49
N LEU A 31 4.52 -0.91 -4.33
CA LEU A 31 5.16 -0.96 -3.03
C LEU A 31 4.45 -2.01 -2.17
N SER A 32 5.18 -3.03 -1.75
CA SER A 32 4.65 -4.08 -0.90
C SER A 32 5.54 -4.30 0.31
N PHE A 33 4.91 -4.52 1.46
CA PHE A 33 5.57 -4.77 2.73
C PHE A 33 5.43 -6.24 3.09
N LEU A 34 6.55 -6.94 3.14
CA LEU A 34 6.59 -8.37 3.45
C LEU A 34 6.75 -8.56 4.95
N THR A 35 5.82 -9.28 5.57
CA THR A 35 5.73 -9.41 7.02
C THR A 35 5.95 -10.82 7.55
N SER A 36 6.05 -11.82 6.67
CA SER A 36 6.21 -13.21 7.07
C SER A 36 7.69 -13.64 7.06
N ASP A 37 8.01 -14.67 7.85
CA ASP A 37 9.35 -15.23 7.93
C ASP A 37 9.67 -16.19 6.78
N ASP A 38 9.78 -17.49 7.04
CA ASP A 38 10.09 -18.46 6.00
C ASP A 38 8.99 -18.66 4.99
N LEU A 39 7.76 -18.40 5.40
CA LEU A 39 6.60 -18.38 4.48
C LEU A 39 6.57 -17.13 3.60
N LYS A 40 7.47 -16.20 3.82
CA LYS A 40 7.60 -14.97 3.05
C LYS A 40 7.80 -15.20 1.56
N HIS A 41 8.42 -16.32 1.18
CA HIS A 41 8.58 -16.66 -0.22
C HIS A 41 7.22 -16.85 -0.92
N SER A 42 6.25 -17.47 -0.26
CA SER A 42 4.91 -17.63 -0.81
C SER A 42 4.18 -16.28 -0.93
N MET A 43 4.30 -15.41 0.05
CA MET A 43 3.74 -14.06 0.01
C MET A 43 4.38 -13.22 -1.09
N ARG A 44 5.72 -13.26 -1.17
CA ARG A 44 6.47 -12.58 -2.22
C ARG A 44 6.05 -13.06 -3.60
N LEU A 45 5.95 -14.36 -3.81
CA LEU A 45 5.53 -14.94 -5.09
C LEU A 45 4.11 -14.54 -5.44
N LYS A 46 3.22 -14.50 -4.46
CA LYS A 46 1.84 -14.06 -4.65
C LYS A 46 1.78 -12.62 -5.13
N VAL A 47 2.50 -11.73 -4.47
CA VAL A 47 2.58 -10.31 -4.86
C VAL A 47 3.15 -10.17 -6.26
N LEU A 48 4.24 -10.87 -6.57
CA LEU A 48 4.86 -10.80 -7.89
C LEU A 48 3.92 -11.33 -9.00
N LYS A 49 3.14 -12.37 -8.72
CA LYS A 49 2.12 -12.87 -9.66
C LYS A 49 1.02 -11.84 -9.92
N ILE A 50 0.58 -11.16 -8.88
CA ILE A 50 -0.41 -10.08 -9.00
C ILE A 50 0.15 -8.96 -9.89
N ILE A 51 1.37 -8.55 -9.65
CA ILE A 51 2.04 -7.50 -10.44
C ILE A 51 2.17 -7.95 -11.90
N GLU A 52 2.52 -9.20 -12.14
CA GLU A 52 2.62 -9.74 -13.51
C GLU A 52 1.29 -9.67 -14.24
N LEU A 53 0.18 -9.96 -13.55
CA LEU A 53 -1.15 -9.80 -14.13
C LEU A 53 -1.50 -8.34 -14.42
N LEU A 54 -1.20 -7.44 -13.49
CA LEU A 54 -1.49 -6.01 -13.65
C LEU A 54 -0.62 -5.37 -14.75
N LYS A 55 0.58 -5.89 -14.94
CA LYS A 55 1.51 -5.43 -15.99
C LYS A 55 0.90 -5.53 -17.39
N LYS A 56 -0.01 -6.45 -17.60
CA LYS A 56 -0.68 -6.64 -18.90
C LYS A 56 -1.55 -5.45 -19.31
N PHE A 57 -1.92 -4.60 -18.36
CA PHE A 57 -2.81 -3.46 -18.59
C PHE A 57 -2.08 -2.13 -18.75
N THR A 58 -0.75 -2.14 -18.76
CA THR A 58 0.07 -0.95 -19.00
C THR A 58 1.25 -1.30 -19.90
N GLU A 59 1.60 -0.38 -20.79
CA GLU A 59 2.78 -0.53 -21.65
C GLU A 59 4.02 0.10 -21.02
N GLU A 60 3.83 0.81 -19.92
CA GLU A 60 4.90 1.53 -19.25
C GLU A 60 5.79 0.60 -18.42
N LYS A 61 7.02 1.04 -18.22
CA LYS A 61 7.99 0.34 -17.38
C LYS A 61 7.54 0.40 -15.91
N ILE A 62 7.44 -0.75 -15.27
CA ILE A 62 6.98 -0.87 -13.89
C ILE A 62 8.18 -0.94 -12.95
N LYS A 63 8.14 -0.19 -11.86
CA LYS A 63 9.07 -0.33 -10.73
C LYS A 63 8.36 -1.03 -9.58
N ILE A 64 9.10 -1.85 -8.86
CA ILE A 64 8.61 -2.62 -7.74
C ILE A 64 9.54 -2.41 -6.55
N TYR A 65 8.96 -2.02 -5.43
CA TYR A 65 9.66 -1.91 -4.13
C TYR A 65 9.09 -2.96 -3.20
N LEU A 66 9.93 -3.89 -2.77
CA LEU A 66 9.59 -4.89 -1.77
C LEU A 66 10.35 -4.56 -0.49
N ILE A 67 9.63 -4.28 0.58
CA ILE A 67 10.20 -3.86 1.86
C ILE A 67 9.97 -4.96 2.87
N ASN A 68 11.03 -5.40 3.56
CA ASN A 68 10.91 -6.31 4.68
C ASN A 68 10.44 -5.51 5.91
N HIS A 69 9.20 -5.77 6.33
CA HIS A 69 8.55 -5.08 7.43
C HIS A 69 8.54 -5.89 8.73
N ASN A 70 9.07 -7.10 8.71
CA ASN A 70 8.93 -8.05 9.81
C ASN A 70 9.54 -7.54 11.12
N SER A 71 10.73 -6.97 11.09
CA SER A 71 11.39 -6.42 12.28
C SER A 71 10.62 -5.26 12.88
N ASN A 72 10.06 -4.38 12.06
CA ASN A 72 9.24 -3.27 12.51
C ASN A 72 7.95 -3.76 13.17
N LEU A 73 7.29 -4.73 12.54
CA LEU A 73 6.08 -5.33 13.07
C LEU A 73 6.32 -6.01 14.43
N ASN A 74 7.42 -6.74 14.55
CA ASN A 74 7.79 -7.40 15.80
C ASN A 74 8.07 -6.38 16.91
N LEU A 75 8.72 -5.28 16.58
CA LEU A 75 8.96 -4.20 17.54
C LEU A 75 7.64 -3.60 18.02
N PHE A 76 6.71 -3.28 17.12
CA PHE A 76 5.42 -2.73 17.48
C PHE A 76 4.60 -3.69 18.34
N LYS A 77 4.64 -4.98 18.05
CA LYS A 77 3.95 -6.00 18.86
C LYS A 77 4.49 -6.08 20.28
N LYS A 78 5.79 -5.82 20.47
CA LYS A 78 6.42 -5.86 21.81
C LYS A 78 6.06 -4.65 22.67
N ILE A 79 5.92 -3.47 22.09
CA ILE A 79 5.79 -2.21 22.83
C ILE A 79 4.39 -1.61 22.81
N CYS A 80 3.50 -2.11 21.97
CA CYS A 80 2.18 -1.52 21.76
C CYS A 80 1.07 -2.56 21.88
N GLU A 81 -0.11 -2.08 22.25
CA GLU A 81 -1.32 -2.87 22.17
C GLU A 81 -1.63 -3.24 20.72
N ARG A 82 -2.33 -4.36 20.52
CA ARG A 82 -2.63 -4.91 19.21
C ARG A 82 -3.31 -3.90 18.25
N LYS A 83 -4.24 -3.10 18.78
CA LYS A 83 -4.95 -2.08 17.99
C LYS A 83 -3.99 -1.00 17.49
N LEU A 84 -3.06 -0.56 18.34
CA LEU A 84 -2.07 0.44 17.98
C LEU A 84 -1.04 -0.10 16.99
N THR A 85 -0.74 -1.39 17.03
CA THR A 85 0.19 -2.02 16.09
C THR A 85 -0.26 -1.82 14.64
N CYS A 86 -1.54 -2.04 14.34
CA CYS A 86 -2.07 -1.85 12.97
C CYS A 86 -1.96 -0.39 12.52
N ILE A 87 -2.26 0.56 13.42
CA ILE A 87 -2.19 1.99 13.11
C ILE A 87 -0.74 2.41 12.86
N LEU A 88 0.18 1.97 13.72
CA LEU A 88 1.61 2.31 13.58
C LEU A 88 2.20 1.72 12.30
N CYS A 89 1.86 0.48 11.98
CA CYS A 89 2.28 -0.14 10.72
C CYS A 89 1.79 0.67 9.52
N LYS A 90 0.54 1.06 9.51
CA LYS A 90 -0.04 1.85 8.41
C LYS A 90 0.63 3.22 8.31
N ARG A 91 0.88 3.89 9.42
CA ARG A 91 1.61 5.18 9.44
C ARG A 91 3.00 5.03 8.84
N LEU A 92 3.73 4.00 9.24
CA LEU A 92 5.07 3.73 8.69
C LEU A 92 5.02 3.44 7.20
N MET A 93 4.07 2.64 6.75
CA MET A 93 3.88 2.35 5.32
C MET A 93 3.64 3.62 4.50
N ILE A 94 2.81 4.53 5.00
CA ILE A 94 2.53 5.81 4.35
C ILE A 94 3.79 6.68 4.31
N ARG A 95 4.57 6.73 5.38
CA ARG A 95 5.84 7.48 5.41
C ARG A 95 6.82 6.95 4.36
N ILE A 96 6.95 5.65 4.27
CA ILE A 96 7.83 5.03 3.29
C ILE A 96 7.31 5.30 1.87
N ALA A 97 6.01 5.21 1.65
CA ALA A 97 5.40 5.53 0.37
C ALA A 97 5.68 6.99 -0.04
N LYS A 98 5.63 7.93 0.90
CA LYS A 98 5.99 9.34 0.63
C LYS A 98 7.45 9.47 0.20
N HIS A 99 8.37 8.82 0.88
CA HIS A 99 9.79 8.85 0.51
C HIS A 99 10.01 8.30 -0.90
N ILE A 100 9.34 7.20 -1.23
CA ILE A 100 9.40 6.63 -2.57
C ILE A 100 8.78 7.60 -3.58
N GLY A 101 7.66 8.22 -3.23
CA GLY A 101 6.99 9.20 -4.09
C GLY A 101 7.89 10.38 -4.42
N ILE A 102 8.57 10.93 -3.43
CA ILE A 102 9.54 12.01 -3.65
C ILE A 102 10.65 11.55 -4.59
N ARG A 103 11.18 10.36 -4.37
CA ARG A 103 12.25 9.79 -5.20
C ARG A 103 11.79 9.54 -6.64
N GLU A 104 10.54 9.15 -6.84
CA GLU A 104 9.96 8.83 -8.13
C GLU A 104 9.20 9.99 -8.77
N ASP A 105 9.25 11.15 -8.15
CA ASP A 105 8.59 12.38 -8.62
C ASP A 105 7.07 12.22 -8.77
N THR A 106 6.43 11.70 -7.73
CA THR A 106 4.98 11.63 -7.64
C THR A 106 4.50 11.93 -6.23
N ASN A 107 3.34 12.59 -6.13
CA ASN A 107 2.68 12.88 -4.87
C ASN A 107 1.39 12.08 -4.68
N LEU A 108 1.16 11.07 -5.50
CA LEU A 108 -0.07 10.28 -5.49
C LEU A 108 0.18 8.89 -4.92
N ILE A 109 -0.54 8.56 -3.85
CA ILE A 109 -0.53 7.24 -3.21
C ILE A 109 -1.92 6.63 -3.35
N VAL A 110 -1.98 5.37 -3.74
CA VAL A 110 -3.24 4.63 -3.90
C VAL A 110 -3.25 3.43 -2.97
N THR A 111 -4.32 3.29 -2.22
CA THR A 111 -4.53 2.17 -1.30
C THR A 111 -5.78 1.39 -1.65
N GLY A 112 -5.87 0.15 -1.18
CA GLY A 112 -7.05 -0.69 -1.33
C GLY A 112 -8.01 -0.62 -0.14
N ASP A 113 -7.96 0.45 0.65
CA ASP A 113 -8.78 0.58 1.84
C ASP A 113 -10.28 0.58 1.52
N ILE A 114 -11.04 -0.20 2.29
CA ILE A 114 -12.50 -0.22 2.28
C ILE A 114 -12.95 0.14 3.68
N LEU A 115 -13.84 1.13 3.79
CA LEU A 115 -14.27 1.66 5.08
C LEU A 115 -14.89 0.57 5.96
N GLY A 116 -14.35 0.42 7.16
CA GLY A 116 -14.88 -0.48 8.19
C GLY A 116 -14.50 -1.94 8.05
N GLU A 117 -13.79 -2.33 7.00
CA GLU A 117 -13.45 -3.74 6.78
C GLU A 117 -12.35 -4.24 7.72
N GLN A 118 -11.41 -3.39 8.08
CA GLN A 118 -10.33 -3.69 9.02
C GLN A 118 -10.20 -2.59 10.07
N ALA A 119 -9.54 -2.90 11.18
CA ALA A 119 -9.36 -1.95 12.28
C ALA A 119 -8.71 -0.63 11.83
N SER A 120 -7.75 -0.70 10.91
CA SER A 120 -7.07 0.50 10.39
C SER A 120 -7.92 1.32 9.42
N GLN A 121 -9.09 0.82 9.03
CA GLN A 121 -9.95 1.40 7.98
C GLN A 121 -11.20 2.07 8.54
N THR A 122 -11.29 2.34 9.84
CA THR A 122 -12.36 3.15 10.42
C THR A 122 -12.13 4.64 10.11
N LEU A 123 -13.18 5.45 10.11
CA LEU A 123 -13.03 6.88 9.87
C LEU A 123 -12.04 7.53 10.85
N ASP A 124 -12.13 7.17 12.14
CA ASP A 124 -11.23 7.71 13.16
C ASP A 124 -9.77 7.33 12.87
N ASN A 125 -9.51 6.08 12.49
CA ASN A 125 -8.18 5.62 12.19
C ASN A 125 -7.65 6.20 10.87
N LEU A 126 -8.48 6.34 9.86
CA LEU A 126 -8.09 7.02 8.61
C LEU A 126 -7.75 8.47 8.87
N TYR A 127 -8.48 9.14 9.77
CA TYR A 127 -8.17 10.51 10.17
C TYR A 127 -6.79 10.62 10.83
N THR A 128 -6.36 9.61 11.60
CA THR A 128 -5.06 9.63 12.27
C THR A 128 -3.88 9.65 11.30
N TYR A 129 -4.10 9.39 10.02
CA TYR A 129 -3.04 9.43 9.00
C TYR A 129 -2.93 10.78 8.30
N ASN A 130 -3.82 11.71 8.53
CA ASN A 130 -3.87 12.98 7.80
C ASN A 130 -2.62 13.84 7.97
N ASP A 131 -1.99 13.81 9.16
CA ASP A 131 -0.75 14.56 9.40
C ASP A 131 0.41 14.07 8.53
N LEU A 132 0.35 12.84 8.03
CA LEU A 132 1.40 12.25 7.21
C LEU A 132 1.26 12.58 5.73
N ILE A 133 0.06 12.94 5.28
CA ILE A 133 -0.24 13.08 3.85
C ILE A 133 -0.16 14.53 3.36
N GLU A 134 0.44 15.41 4.12
CA GLU A 134 0.69 16.78 3.69
C GLU A 134 1.47 16.80 2.37
N ASN A 135 0.99 17.58 1.41
CA ASN A 135 1.55 17.66 0.06
C ASN A 135 1.44 16.37 -0.76
N PHE A 136 0.69 15.40 -0.28
CA PHE A 136 0.39 14.17 -1.00
C PHE A 136 -1.11 13.96 -1.13
N ILE A 137 -1.50 13.24 -2.18
CA ILE A 137 -2.89 12.82 -2.38
C ILE A 137 -2.95 11.31 -2.12
N VAL A 138 -3.79 10.90 -1.19
CA VAL A 138 -4.06 9.47 -0.96
C VAL A 138 -5.44 9.16 -1.54
N LEU A 139 -5.47 8.38 -2.60
CA LEU A 139 -6.71 7.91 -3.22
C LEU A 139 -7.06 6.52 -2.70
N ARG A 140 -8.31 6.36 -2.38
CA ARG A 140 -8.89 5.11 -1.90
C ARG A 140 -10.05 4.72 -2.83
N PRO A 141 -9.75 4.17 -4.02
CA PRO A 141 -10.78 3.95 -5.04
C PRO A 141 -11.94 3.06 -4.59
N LEU A 142 -11.70 2.19 -3.59
CA LEU A 142 -12.69 1.23 -3.10
C LEU A 142 -13.29 1.62 -1.74
N ILE A 143 -13.05 2.82 -1.24
CA ILE A 143 -13.36 3.17 0.15
C ILE A 143 -14.83 2.93 0.52
N GLY A 144 -15.74 3.13 -0.41
CA GLY A 144 -17.18 2.94 -0.19
C GLY A 144 -17.74 1.59 -0.66
N TRP A 145 -16.88 0.65 -1.03
CA TRP A 145 -17.31 -0.67 -1.51
C TRP A 145 -17.59 -1.61 -0.33
N ASN A 146 -18.37 -2.65 -0.58
CA ASN A 146 -18.66 -3.72 0.39
C ASN A 146 -17.70 -4.89 0.21
#